data_68e11266ec9c0acef29532f435e47bf9
#
_entry.id   68e11266ec9c0acef29532f435e47bf9
#
_cell.length_a   1.000
_cell.length_b   1.000
_cell.length_c   1.000
_cell.angle_alpha   90.00
_cell.angle_beta   90.00
_cell.angle_gamma   90.00
#
_symmetry.space_group_name_H-M   'P 1'
#
loop_
_entity.id
_entity.type
_entity.pdbx_description
1 polymer ?
#
loop_
_entity_poly.entity_id
_entity_poly.type
_entity_poly.pdbx_seq_one_letter_code
_entity_poly.pdbx_strand_id
1 'polypeptide(L)'
;MKIEIEHVSKKIKDALVLDDVCMTLESGNIYGFKGVNGSGKTMLMRAVSGLMYPTSGTIRIDGKVLGKNMAFPEKIGMLIENPAFIDSYTGYDNLKMLASINKGEVDISRALETVGLNPQDKRKYRKYSLGMKQRLGIACAIMEEPKLLLLDEPFNALDKEGQEKLSEIIRDMRDKGSLILLSSHDKDELENLSDVIYLVDSGRFKLK
;
A
#
# COMPACT_ATOMS: atom_id res chain seq x y z
N MET A 1 12.01 -9.83 -4.72
CA MET A 1 12.23 -8.82 -3.65
C MET A 1 12.14 -9.51 -2.31
N LYS A 2 13.05 -9.19 -1.40
CA LYS A 2 13.02 -9.63 -0.01
C LYS A 2 13.17 -8.41 0.91
N ILE A 3 12.32 -8.29 1.92
CA ILE A 3 12.41 -7.24 2.94
C ILE A 3 12.73 -7.89 4.28
N GLU A 4 13.80 -7.45 4.92
CA GLU A 4 14.24 -7.91 6.22
C GLU A 4 14.12 -6.75 7.21
N ILE A 5 13.34 -6.95 8.26
CA ILE A 5 13.08 -5.98 9.33
C ILE A 5 13.69 -6.54 10.59
N GLU A 6 14.72 -5.87 11.12
CA GLU A 6 15.53 -6.35 12.23
C GLU A 6 15.46 -5.36 13.39
N HIS A 7 14.81 -5.75 14.47
CA HIS A 7 14.68 -4.99 15.73
C HIS A 7 14.23 -3.54 15.55
N VAL A 8 13.28 -3.33 14.62
CA VAL A 8 12.81 -2.00 14.28
C VAL A 8 11.87 -1.45 15.34
N SER A 9 12.28 -0.33 15.93
CA SER A 9 11.43 0.47 16.80
C SER A 9 11.32 1.91 16.32
N LYS A 10 10.15 2.52 16.54
CA LYS A 10 9.91 3.92 16.25
C LYS A 10 9.21 4.60 17.41
N LYS A 11 9.85 5.66 17.90
CA LYS A 11 9.27 6.58 18.89
C LYS A 11 8.92 7.90 18.20
N ILE A 12 7.69 8.38 18.41
CA ILE A 12 7.21 9.70 17.97
C ILE A 12 6.79 10.47 19.22
N LYS A 13 7.53 11.52 19.56
CA LYS A 13 7.45 12.18 20.87
C LYS A 13 7.60 11.12 21.97
N ASP A 14 6.57 10.93 22.81
CA ASP A 14 6.60 9.96 23.90
C ASP A 14 5.92 8.62 23.55
N ALA A 15 5.28 8.52 22.39
CA ALA A 15 4.61 7.30 21.96
C ALA A 15 5.55 6.37 21.21
N LEU A 16 5.64 5.11 21.63
CA LEU A 16 6.30 4.02 20.91
C LEU A 16 5.31 3.43 19.92
N VAL A 17 5.45 3.75 18.62
CA VAL A 17 4.50 3.37 17.57
C VAL A 17 4.89 2.10 16.81
N LEU A 18 6.16 1.71 16.86
CA LEU A 18 6.69 0.39 16.50
C LEU A 18 7.60 -0.07 17.64
N ASP A 19 7.46 -1.32 18.09
CA ASP A 19 8.15 -1.88 19.23
C ASP A 19 8.79 -3.22 18.87
N ASP A 20 10.11 -3.19 18.66
CA ASP A 20 10.97 -4.34 18.40
C ASP A 20 10.47 -5.27 17.29
N VAL A 21 10.11 -4.69 16.15
CA VAL A 21 9.54 -5.43 15.01
C VAL A 21 10.63 -6.22 14.32
N CYS A 22 10.43 -7.55 14.23
CA CYS A 22 11.29 -8.47 13.49
C CYS A 22 10.44 -9.32 12.55
N MET A 23 10.71 -9.24 11.25
CA MET A 23 10.06 -10.09 10.23
C MET A 23 10.82 -10.12 8.92
N THR A 24 10.61 -11.18 8.14
CA THR A 24 11.08 -11.31 6.78
C THR A 24 9.87 -11.44 5.85
N LEU A 25 9.85 -10.64 4.78
CA LEU A 25 8.77 -10.60 3.80
C LEU A 25 9.35 -10.88 2.41
N GLU A 26 8.70 -11.73 1.61
CA GLU A 26 9.19 -12.18 0.31
C GLU A 26 8.16 -11.98 -0.79
N SER A 27 8.62 -11.68 -2.00
CA SER A 27 7.78 -11.54 -3.21
C SER A 27 6.90 -12.75 -3.46
N GLY A 28 5.75 -12.51 -4.11
CA GLY A 28 4.77 -13.54 -4.40
C GLY A 28 3.92 -13.93 -3.20
N ASN A 29 3.91 -13.10 -2.14
CA ASN A 29 3.09 -13.29 -0.96
C ASN A 29 2.32 -12.02 -0.61
N ILE A 30 1.13 -12.21 -0.03
CA ILE A 30 0.30 -11.18 0.59
C ILE A 30 0.44 -11.31 2.11
N TYR A 31 1.01 -10.29 2.72
CA TYR A 31 1.14 -10.18 4.19
C TYR A 31 0.03 -9.31 4.74
N GLY A 32 -0.89 -9.92 5.47
CA GLY A 32 -2.00 -9.26 6.14
C GLY A 32 -1.63 -8.76 7.53
N PHE A 33 -1.94 -7.51 7.83
CA PHE A 33 -1.75 -6.91 9.15
C PHE A 33 -3.09 -6.62 9.80
N LYS A 34 -3.44 -7.40 10.82
CA LYS A 34 -4.70 -7.30 11.55
C LYS A 34 -4.50 -6.60 12.88
N GLY A 35 -5.24 -5.54 13.12
CA GLY A 35 -5.21 -4.82 14.39
C GLY A 35 -6.14 -3.61 14.38
N VAL A 36 -6.46 -3.10 15.56
CA VAL A 36 -7.30 -1.90 15.71
C VAL A 36 -6.60 -0.65 15.13
N ASN A 37 -7.37 0.40 14.93
CA ASN A 37 -6.80 1.68 14.52
C ASN A 37 -5.80 2.18 15.57
N GLY A 38 -4.67 2.71 15.10
CA GLY A 38 -3.58 3.15 15.97
C GLY A 38 -2.65 2.03 16.49
N SER A 39 -2.86 0.76 16.11
CA SER A 39 -1.99 -0.35 16.56
C SER A 39 -0.58 -0.35 15.95
N GLY A 40 -0.31 0.44 14.89
CA GLY A 40 1.02 0.54 14.26
C GLY A 40 1.09 0.06 12.80
N LYS A 41 0.01 -0.47 12.21
CA LYS A 41 -0.03 -0.98 10.81
C LYS A 41 0.48 0.05 9.80
N THR A 42 -0.13 1.24 9.79
CA THR A 42 0.26 2.37 8.93
C THR A 42 1.71 2.79 9.17
N MET A 43 2.18 2.76 10.44
CA MET A 43 3.55 3.14 10.78
C MET A 43 4.56 2.15 10.20
N LEU A 44 4.27 0.85 10.21
CA LEU A 44 5.12 -0.14 9.54
C LEU A 44 5.19 0.11 8.04
N MET A 45 4.05 0.35 7.37
CA MET A 45 4.01 0.66 5.94
C MET A 45 4.79 1.92 5.60
N ARG A 46 4.68 2.98 6.41
CA ARG A 46 5.49 4.19 6.27
C ARG A 46 6.98 3.94 6.47
N ALA A 47 7.37 3.06 7.39
CA ALA A 47 8.77 2.71 7.60
C ALA A 47 9.33 1.91 6.41
N VAL A 48 8.59 0.91 5.91
CA VAL A 48 8.99 0.08 4.76
C VAL A 48 9.03 0.88 3.46
N SER A 49 8.16 1.87 3.30
CA SER A 49 8.17 2.75 2.12
C SER A 49 9.29 3.80 2.11
N GLY A 50 9.99 4.01 3.22
CA GLY A 50 10.99 5.08 3.35
C GLY A 50 10.40 6.45 3.70
N LEU A 51 9.08 6.55 3.90
CA LEU A 51 8.44 7.80 4.36
C LEU A 51 8.72 8.12 5.83
N MET A 52 9.19 7.12 6.57
CA MET A 52 9.55 7.27 7.98
C MET A 52 10.77 6.39 8.31
N TYR A 53 11.79 6.97 8.92
CA TYR A 53 12.94 6.19 9.39
C TYR A 53 12.73 5.69 10.82
N PRO A 54 13.15 4.45 11.13
CA PRO A 54 13.10 3.92 12.49
C PRO A 54 13.98 4.73 13.45
N THR A 55 13.68 4.65 14.74
CA THR A 55 14.52 5.19 15.81
C THR A 55 15.69 4.24 16.11
N SER A 56 15.43 2.93 16.04
CA SER A 56 16.43 1.86 16.16
C SER A 56 16.07 0.70 15.26
N GLY A 57 17.03 -0.20 15.03
CA GLY A 57 16.89 -1.34 14.14
C GLY A 57 17.16 -0.98 12.68
N THR A 58 16.91 -1.92 11.79
CA THR A 58 17.28 -1.79 10.37
C THR A 58 16.20 -2.41 9.48
N ILE A 59 15.90 -1.76 8.35
CA ILE A 59 15.11 -2.31 7.27
C ILE A 59 16.02 -2.49 6.07
N ARG A 60 16.09 -3.72 5.54
CA ARG A 60 16.84 -4.06 4.32
C ARG A 60 15.88 -4.48 3.23
N ILE A 61 16.13 -4.05 2.02
CA ILE A 61 15.39 -4.45 0.81
C ILE A 61 16.41 -4.98 -0.19
N ASP A 62 16.33 -6.25 -0.52
CA ASP A 62 17.30 -6.97 -1.37
C ASP A 62 18.76 -6.70 -0.92
N GLY A 63 18.99 -6.77 0.42
CA GLY A 63 20.30 -6.54 1.05
C GLY A 63 20.71 -5.08 1.21
N LYS A 64 20.02 -4.12 0.60
CA LYS A 64 20.30 -2.68 0.72
C LYS A 64 19.56 -2.09 1.92
N VAL A 65 20.26 -1.32 2.75
CA VAL A 65 19.68 -0.66 3.93
C VAL A 65 18.89 0.58 3.50
N LEU A 66 17.60 0.60 3.84
CA LEU A 66 16.71 1.74 3.62
C LEU A 66 17.16 2.92 4.49
N GLY A 67 17.24 4.11 3.90
CA GLY A 67 17.76 5.32 4.54
C GLY A 67 19.28 5.48 4.50
N LYS A 68 20.02 4.47 4.00
CA LYS A 68 21.49 4.55 3.81
C LYS A 68 21.88 4.29 2.36
N ASN A 69 21.56 3.11 1.84
CA ASN A 69 21.91 2.69 0.49
C ASN A 69 20.83 3.03 -0.54
N MET A 70 19.61 3.27 -0.08
CA MET A 70 18.46 3.71 -0.88
C MET A 70 17.56 4.59 -0.02
N ALA A 71 16.94 5.60 -0.62
CA ALA A 71 15.97 6.47 0.06
C ALA A 71 14.58 5.85 0.05
N PHE A 72 14.19 5.24 -1.08
CA PHE A 72 12.89 4.62 -1.31
C PHE A 72 13.06 3.29 -2.03
N PRO A 73 12.14 2.31 -1.82
CA PRO A 73 12.10 1.08 -2.61
C PRO A 73 11.89 1.38 -4.10
N GLU A 74 12.56 0.61 -4.95
CA GLU A 74 12.32 0.67 -6.39
C GLU A 74 10.96 0.05 -6.73
N LYS A 75 10.21 0.67 -7.67
CA LYS A 75 8.89 0.19 -8.14
C LYS A 75 7.92 -0.10 -7.00
N ILE A 76 7.70 0.92 -6.18
CA ILE A 76 6.71 0.89 -5.11
C ILE A 76 5.38 1.49 -5.55
N GLY A 77 4.28 0.80 -5.27
CA GLY A 77 2.93 1.35 -5.30
C GLY A 77 2.37 1.43 -3.89
N MET A 78 1.69 2.52 -3.56
CA MET A 78 1.15 2.67 -2.21
C MET A 78 -0.17 3.43 -2.17
N LEU A 79 -1.06 2.92 -1.34
CA LEU A 79 -2.27 3.59 -0.89
C LEU A 79 -2.20 3.60 0.63
N ILE A 80 -1.69 4.69 1.19
CA ILE A 80 -1.56 4.88 2.65
C ILE A 80 -2.45 6.06 3.03
N GLU A 81 -3.38 5.83 3.95
CA GLU A 81 -4.40 6.80 4.34
C GLU A 81 -5.32 7.21 3.16
N ASN A 82 -5.93 8.40 3.24
CA ASN A 82 -6.84 8.86 2.19
C ASN A 82 -6.06 9.40 0.98
N PRO A 83 -6.37 8.92 -0.23
CA PRO A 83 -5.74 9.44 -1.43
C PRO A 83 -6.10 10.90 -1.66
N ALA A 84 -5.10 11.74 -1.92
CA ALA A 84 -5.27 13.15 -2.24
C ALA A 84 -4.73 13.45 -3.64
N PHE A 85 -5.59 14.02 -4.46
CA PHE A 85 -5.29 14.40 -5.84
C PHE A 85 -5.66 15.86 -6.10
N ILE A 86 -5.33 16.39 -7.26
CA ILE A 86 -5.66 17.77 -7.63
C ILE A 86 -7.16 17.88 -7.93
N ASP A 87 -7.86 18.64 -7.13
CA ASP A 87 -9.32 18.82 -7.17
C ASP A 87 -9.88 19.28 -8.50
N SER A 88 -9.12 20.13 -9.23
CA SER A 88 -9.52 20.71 -10.51
C SER A 88 -9.21 19.80 -11.72
N TYR A 89 -8.56 18.65 -11.52
CA TYR A 89 -8.21 17.71 -12.56
C TYR A 89 -9.22 16.56 -12.63
N THR A 90 -9.32 15.89 -13.79
CA THR A 90 -10.05 14.61 -13.91
C THR A 90 -9.22 13.49 -13.27
N GLY A 91 -9.81 12.30 -13.07
CA GLY A 91 -9.05 11.13 -12.63
C GLY A 91 -7.91 10.79 -13.60
N TYR A 92 -8.21 10.83 -14.91
CA TYR A 92 -7.22 10.60 -15.96
C TYR A 92 -6.07 11.61 -15.91
N ASP A 93 -6.37 12.92 -15.82
CA ASP A 93 -5.35 13.97 -15.78
C ASP A 93 -4.46 13.86 -14.53
N ASN A 94 -5.04 13.48 -13.37
CA ASN A 94 -4.28 13.24 -12.15
C ASN A 94 -3.27 12.09 -12.32
N LEU A 95 -3.71 10.93 -12.82
CA LEU A 95 -2.81 9.80 -13.04
C LEU A 95 -1.76 10.11 -14.12
N LYS A 96 -2.15 10.82 -15.20
CA LYS A 96 -1.22 11.23 -16.26
C LYS A 96 -0.11 12.13 -15.71
N MET A 97 -0.43 13.06 -14.84
CA MET A 97 0.54 13.93 -14.21
C MET A 97 1.54 13.12 -13.35
N LEU A 98 1.03 12.16 -12.54
CA LEU A 98 1.89 11.32 -11.71
C LEU A 98 2.76 10.38 -12.55
N ALA A 99 2.19 9.74 -13.58
CA ALA A 99 2.94 8.90 -14.50
C ALA A 99 4.06 9.65 -15.23
N SER A 100 3.92 10.97 -15.45
CA SER A 100 4.95 11.79 -16.11
C SER A 100 6.23 11.99 -15.28
N ILE A 101 6.20 11.68 -13.98
CA ILE A 101 7.37 11.74 -13.10
C ILE A 101 8.34 10.61 -13.43
N ASN A 102 7.82 9.46 -13.82
CA ASN A 102 8.59 8.29 -14.21
C ASN A 102 8.75 8.23 -15.73
N LYS A 103 9.89 7.71 -16.21
CA LYS A 103 10.21 7.63 -17.64
C LYS A 103 9.55 6.44 -18.37
N GLY A 104 8.71 5.67 -17.68
CA GLY A 104 8.01 4.51 -18.24
C GLY A 104 6.72 4.90 -18.96
N GLU A 105 6.34 4.13 -19.97
CA GLU A 105 5.00 4.21 -20.55
C GLU A 105 4.00 3.52 -19.61
N VAL A 106 2.98 4.27 -19.19
CA VAL A 106 1.91 3.79 -18.30
C VAL A 106 0.58 3.87 -19.04
N ASP A 107 -0.12 2.75 -19.14
CA ASP A 107 -1.47 2.73 -19.69
C ASP A 107 -2.49 3.17 -18.60
N ILE A 108 -2.70 4.48 -18.55
CA ILE A 108 -3.61 5.12 -17.58
C ILE A 108 -5.05 4.66 -17.80
N SER A 109 -5.46 4.49 -19.08
CA SER A 109 -6.83 4.03 -19.39
C SER A 109 -7.07 2.66 -18.80
N ARG A 110 -6.15 1.73 -19.02
CA ARG A 110 -6.20 0.38 -18.45
C ARG A 110 -6.21 0.41 -16.93
N ALA A 111 -5.37 1.24 -16.29
CA ALA A 111 -5.34 1.36 -14.83
C ALA A 111 -6.69 1.81 -14.26
N LEU A 112 -7.35 2.80 -14.89
CA LEU A 112 -8.69 3.26 -14.50
C LEU A 112 -9.76 2.19 -14.71
N GLU A 113 -9.78 1.53 -15.87
CA GLU A 113 -10.71 0.44 -16.19
C GLU A 113 -10.56 -0.74 -15.21
N THR A 114 -9.31 -1.06 -14.85
CA THR A 114 -9.00 -2.13 -13.90
C THR A 114 -9.68 -1.92 -12.55
N VAL A 115 -9.85 -0.68 -12.10
CA VAL A 115 -10.55 -0.37 -10.83
C VAL A 115 -12.04 0.01 -11.04
N GLY A 116 -12.55 -0.11 -12.27
CA GLY A 116 -13.95 0.22 -12.60
C GLY A 116 -14.25 1.70 -12.70
N LEU A 117 -13.24 2.51 -13.05
CA LEU A 117 -13.43 3.92 -13.39
C LEU A 117 -13.42 4.10 -14.91
N ASN A 118 -14.29 4.99 -15.42
CA ASN A 118 -14.29 5.32 -16.85
C ASN A 118 -13.15 6.31 -17.17
N PRO A 119 -12.19 5.95 -18.06
CA PRO A 119 -11.10 6.85 -18.45
C PRO A 119 -11.56 8.15 -19.11
N GLN A 120 -12.75 8.14 -19.70
CA GLN A 120 -13.32 9.30 -20.39
C GLN A 120 -14.19 10.19 -19.48
N ASP A 121 -14.28 9.88 -18.20
CA ASP A 121 -15.06 10.69 -17.24
C ASP A 121 -14.46 12.10 -17.14
N LYS A 122 -15.25 13.11 -17.52
CA LYS A 122 -14.85 14.52 -17.50
C LYS A 122 -15.07 15.19 -16.15
N ARG A 123 -15.67 14.50 -15.19
CA ARG A 123 -15.85 15.05 -13.84
C ARG A 123 -14.50 15.33 -13.19
N LYS A 124 -14.44 16.42 -12.47
CA LYS A 124 -13.25 16.80 -11.69
C LYS A 124 -13.20 16.01 -10.38
N TYR A 125 -11.99 15.72 -9.87
CA TYR A 125 -11.77 14.91 -8.67
C TYR A 125 -12.59 15.38 -7.47
N ARG A 126 -12.76 16.71 -7.27
CA ARG A 126 -13.62 17.26 -6.21
C ARG A 126 -15.08 16.80 -6.27
N LYS A 127 -15.55 16.31 -7.43
CA LYS A 127 -16.91 15.77 -7.64
C LYS A 127 -16.99 14.25 -7.55
N TYR A 128 -15.86 13.58 -7.28
CA TYR A 128 -15.86 12.13 -7.10
C TYR A 128 -16.51 11.75 -5.76
N SER A 129 -17.29 10.67 -5.77
CA SER A 129 -17.73 10.02 -4.53
C SER A 129 -16.53 9.47 -3.76
N LEU A 130 -16.72 9.14 -2.49
CA LEU A 130 -15.66 8.57 -1.67
C LEU A 130 -15.12 7.26 -2.29
N GLY A 131 -16.01 6.38 -2.75
CA GLY A 131 -15.62 5.15 -3.45
C GLY A 131 -14.87 5.40 -4.75
N MET A 132 -15.23 6.42 -5.55
CA MET A 132 -14.47 6.80 -6.74
C MET A 132 -13.08 7.33 -6.39
N LYS A 133 -12.95 8.10 -5.32
CA LYS A 133 -11.65 8.58 -4.82
C LYS A 133 -10.77 7.42 -4.37
N GLN A 134 -11.34 6.45 -3.67
CA GLN A 134 -10.65 5.23 -3.27
C GLN A 134 -10.18 4.42 -4.48
N ARG A 135 -11.06 4.17 -5.44
CA ARG A 135 -10.71 3.48 -6.69
C ARG A 135 -9.59 4.20 -7.45
N LEU A 136 -9.59 5.54 -7.51
CA LEU A 136 -8.51 6.31 -8.14
C LEU A 136 -7.18 6.15 -7.39
N GLY A 137 -7.19 6.11 -6.05
CA GLY A 137 -6.02 5.83 -5.23
C GLY A 137 -5.44 4.45 -5.49
N ILE A 138 -6.30 3.43 -5.62
CA ILE A 138 -5.90 2.07 -5.99
C ILE A 138 -5.29 2.07 -7.39
N ALA A 139 -5.95 2.71 -8.39
CA ALA A 139 -5.41 2.82 -9.75
C ALA A 139 -4.01 3.44 -9.77
N CYS A 140 -3.80 4.51 -9.00
CA CYS A 140 -2.49 5.15 -8.85
C CYS A 140 -1.45 4.17 -8.27
N ALA A 141 -1.81 3.40 -7.25
CA ALA A 141 -0.88 2.46 -6.61
C ALA A 141 -0.45 1.32 -7.54
N ILE A 142 -1.31 0.88 -8.47
CA ILE A 142 -1.05 -0.29 -9.33
C ILE A 142 -0.61 0.06 -10.75
N MET A 143 -0.77 1.30 -11.22
CA MET A 143 -0.61 1.68 -12.63
C MET A 143 0.78 1.41 -13.22
N GLU A 144 1.81 1.34 -12.37
CA GLU A 144 3.21 1.09 -12.77
C GLU A 144 3.67 -0.35 -12.51
N GLU A 145 2.75 -1.26 -12.26
CA GLU A 145 3.03 -2.67 -11.94
C GLU A 145 4.13 -2.81 -10.86
N PRO A 146 3.86 -2.33 -9.64
CA PRO A 146 4.87 -2.25 -8.58
C PRO A 146 5.35 -3.64 -8.14
N LYS A 147 6.63 -3.73 -7.76
CA LYS A 147 7.21 -4.92 -7.10
C LYS A 147 6.86 -4.97 -5.62
N LEU A 148 6.62 -3.83 -5.00
CA LEU A 148 6.15 -3.67 -3.63
C LEU A 148 4.85 -2.88 -3.63
N LEU A 149 3.76 -3.48 -3.15
CA LEU A 149 2.46 -2.85 -3.06
C LEU A 149 2.03 -2.72 -1.60
N LEU A 150 1.82 -1.50 -1.15
CA LEU A 150 1.38 -1.20 0.22
C LEU A 150 -0.06 -0.67 0.18
N LEU A 151 -0.98 -1.37 0.84
CA LEU A 151 -2.40 -1.06 0.86
C LEU A 151 -2.89 -0.94 2.30
N ASP A 152 -3.09 0.29 2.76
CA ASP A 152 -3.59 0.58 4.10
C ASP A 152 -5.11 0.78 4.06
N GLU A 153 -5.85 -0.17 4.65
CA GLU A 153 -7.33 -0.20 4.70
C GLU A 153 -7.99 0.03 3.31
N PRO A 154 -7.56 -0.66 2.24
CA PRO A 154 -7.96 -0.31 0.87
C PRO A 154 -9.41 -0.61 0.54
N PHE A 155 -10.09 -1.48 1.31
CA PHE A 155 -11.49 -1.85 1.13
C PHE A 155 -12.48 -0.79 1.64
N ASN A 156 -12.00 0.16 2.46
CA ASN A 156 -12.84 1.23 2.97
C ASN A 156 -13.48 2.01 1.82
N ALA A 157 -14.75 2.37 2.00
CA ALA A 157 -15.56 3.13 1.04
C ALA A 157 -15.86 2.41 -0.30
N LEU A 158 -15.45 1.16 -0.47
CA LEU A 158 -15.83 0.35 -1.63
C LEU A 158 -17.15 -0.37 -1.38
N ASP A 159 -17.98 -0.43 -2.42
CA ASP A 159 -19.13 -1.33 -2.48
C ASP A 159 -18.66 -2.78 -2.69
N LYS A 160 -19.58 -3.74 -2.56
CA LYS A 160 -19.27 -5.17 -2.65
C LYS A 160 -18.57 -5.54 -3.96
N GLU A 161 -19.06 -5.01 -5.10
CA GLU A 161 -18.42 -5.22 -6.41
C GLU A 161 -16.98 -4.67 -6.44
N GLY A 162 -16.77 -3.48 -5.87
CA GLY A 162 -15.45 -2.87 -5.75
C GLY A 162 -14.50 -3.67 -4.86
N GLN A 163 -14.99 -4.26 -3.78
CA GLN A 163 -14.21 -5.14 -2.89
C GLN A 163 -13.81 -6.44 -3.59
N GLU A 164 -14.73 -7.08 -4.30
CA GLU A 164 -14.45 -8.29 -5.10
C GLU A 164 -13.39 -8.00 -6.17
N LYS A 165 -13.56 -6.91 -6.91
CA LYS A 165 -12.61 -6.47 -7.94
C LYS A 165 -11.23 -6.13 -7.37
N LEU A 166 -11.16 -5.45 -6.24
CA LEU A 166 -9.88 -5.19 -5.57
C LEU A 166 -9.19 -6.50 -5.13
N SER A 167 -9.96 -7.46 -4.65
CA SER A 167 -9.44 -8.78 -4.26
C SER A 167 -8.81 -9.51 -5.44
N GLU A 168 -9.44 -9.44 -6.62
CA GLU A 168 -8.88 -10.00 -7.86
C GLU A 168 -7.59 -9.30 -8.27
N ILE A 169 -7.56 -7.98 -8.21
CA ILE A 169 -6.36 -7.16 -8.51
C ILE A 169 -5.20 -7.55 -7.59
N ILE A 170 -5.45 -7.68 -6.29
CA ILE A 170 -4.42 -8.05 -5.30
C ILE A 170 -3.86 -9.43 -5.61
N ARG A 171 -4.71 -10.42 -5.94
CA ARG A 171 -4.26 -11.77 -6.32
C ARG A 171 -3.44 -11.76 -7.62
N ASP A 172 -3.90 -11.05 -8.65
CA ASP A 172 -3.17 -10.92 -9.92
C ASP A 172 -1.78 -10.29 -9.72
N MET A 173 -1.67 -9.25 -8.90
CA MET A 173 -0.39 -8.62 -8.57
C MET A 173 0.55 -9.58 -7.80
N ARG A 174 0.04 -10.36 -6.84
CA ARG A 174 0.80 -11.40 -6.15
C ARG A 174 1.31 -12.45 -7.14
N ASP A 175 0.44 -12.94 -8.01
CA ASP A 175 0.75 -14.01 -8.97
C ASP A 175 1.79 -13.53 -10.02
N LYS A 176 1.85 -12.24 -10.29
CA LYS A 176 2.91 -11.57 -11.07
C LYS A 176 4.21 -11.37 -10.28
N GLY A 177 4.25 -11.76 -9.02
CA GLY A 177 5.45 -11.73 -8.18
C GLY A 177 5.62 -10.47 -7.34
N SER A 178 4.60 -9.63 -7.20
CA SER A 178 4.65 -8.50 -6.26
C SER A 178 4.69 -8.99 -4.82
N LEU A 179 5.37 -8.26 -3.95
CA LEU A 179 5.27 -8.35 -2.51
C LEU A 179 4.18 -7.39 -2.06
N ILE A 180 3.17 -7.88 -1.34
CA ILE A 180 2.00 -7.09 -0.97
C ILE A 180 1.86 -7.01 0.55
N LEU A 181 1.78 -5.80 1.08
CA LEU A 181 1.45 -5.52 2.47
C LEU A 181 0.03 -4.96 2.51
N LEU A 182 -0.86 -5.67 3.18
CA LEU A 182 -2.28 -5.35 3.26
C LEU A 182 -2.69 -5.15 4.71
N SER A 183 -3.22 -3.99 5.07
CA SER A 183 -3.87 -3.80 6.36
C SER A 183 -5.39 -3.81 6.20
N SER A 184 -6.07 -4.42 7.15
CA SER A 184 -7.50 -4.27 7.37
C SER A 184 -7.85 -4.51 8.83
N HIS A 185 -8.92 -3.91 9.30
CA HIS A 185 -9.54 -4.24 10.56
C HIS A 185 -10.58 -5.37 10.41
N ASP A 186 -11.02 -5.66 9.19
CA ASP A 186 -11.92 -6.79 8.88
C ASP A 186 -11.13 -8.10 8.83
N LYS A 187 -11.64 -9.08 9.60
CA LYS A 187 -11.01 -10.39 9.70
C LYS A 187 -11.17 -11.20 8.41
N ASP A 188 -12.34 -11.17 7.82
CA ASP A 188 -12.70 -12.02 6.69
C ASP A 188 -11.98 -11.58 5.43
N GLU A 189 -11.80 -10.26 5.23
CA GLU A 189 -11.01 -9.71 4.13
C GLU A 189 -9.55 -10.21 4.17
N LEU A 190 -8.90 -10.13 5.34
CA LEU A 190 -7.52 -10.57 5.49
C LEU A 190 -7.36 -12.09 5.38
N GLU A 191 -8.25 -12.88 6.00
CA GLU A 191 -8.17 -14.34 5.97
C GLU A 191 -8.41 -14.92 4.57
N ASN A 192 -9.20 -14.24 3.74
CA ASN A 192 -9.48 -14.65 2.37
C ASN A 192 -8.37 -14.30 1.36
N LEU A 193 -7.52 -13.33 1.68
CA LEU A 193 -6.53 -12.80 0.74
C LEU A 193 -5.09 -13.08 1.14
N SER A 194 -4.78 -13.10 2.44
CA SER A 194 -3.41 -13.11 2.92
C SER A 194 -2.84 -14.52 2.99
N ASP A 195 -1.61 -14.68 2.49
CA ASP A 195 -0.84 -15.92 2.63
C ASP A 195 -0.26 -16.03 4.05
N VAL A 196 0.06 -14.88 4.66
CA VAL A 196 0.60 -14.78 6.03
C VAL A 196 -0.10 -13.63 6.74
N ILE A 197 -0.52 -13.84 8.00
CA ILE A 197 -1.19 -12.82 8.82
C ILE A 197 -0.40 -12.53 10.06
N TYR A 198 -0.17 -11.24 10.32
CA TYR A 198 0.36 -10.73 11.57
C TYR A 198 -0.74 -10.05 12.38
N LEU A 199 -0.82 -10.39 13.65
CA LEU A 199 -1.61 -9.68 14.64
C LEU A 199 -0.81 -8.48 15.13
N VAL A 200 -1.43 -7.31 15.10
CA VAL A 200 -0.76 -6.04 15.45
C VAL A 200 -1.44 -5.41 16.65
N ASP A 201 -0.68 -5.22 17.69
CA ASP A 201 -1.12 -4.55 18.92
C ASP A 201 0.00 -3.69 19.49
N SER A 202 -0.31 -2.43 19.79
CA SER A 202 0.59 -1.49 20.48
C SER A 202 2.01 -1.45 19.88
N GLY A 203 2.11 -1.44 18.53
CA GLY A 203 3.38 -1.40 17.81
C GLY A 203 4.10 -2.75 17.68
N ARG A 204 3.57 -3.82 18.24
CA ARG A 204 4.12 -5.20 18.17
C ARG A 204 3.41 -6.02 17.12
N PHE A 205 4.18 -6.85 16.43
CA PHE A 205 3.71 -7.69 15.33
C PHE A 205 3.98 -9.16 15.65
N LYS A 206 2.93 -9.95 15.74
CA LYS A 206 3.02 -11.38 16.06
C LYS A 206 2.40 -12.21 14.94
N LEU A 207 3.13 -13.20 14.45
CA LEU A 207 2.60 -14.15 13.47
C LEU A 207 1.38 -14.88 14.07
N LYS A 208 0.29 -14.96 13.28
CA LYS A 208 -0.94 -15.63 13.69
C LYS A 208 -0.79 -17.16 13.65
#